data_cab43cbf7dd7a8196b4f4d37e5755677
#
_entry.id   cab43cbf7dd7a8196b4f4d37e5755677
#
_cell.length_a   1.000
_cell.length_b   1.000
_cell.length_c   1.000
_cell.angle_alpha   90.00
_cell.angle_beta   90.00
_cell.angle_gamma   90.00
#
_symmetry.space_group_name_H-M   'P 1'
#
loop_
_entity.id
_entity.type
_entity.pdbx_description
1 polymer ?
#
loop_
_entity_poly.entity_id
_entity_poly.type
_entity_poly.pdbx_seq_one_letter_code
_entity_poly.pdbx_strand_id
1 'polypeptide(L)'
;MRDSRVSFIAAPMIGRLNHVGVATPSIDEAVKVYRDLLGATKIHDKFALPEQGVWVCFVDTPNSQIELIEPYGDQSPIHGFLAKNPKGGQHHVCFEVDNIVAARDDMRAKGCAILGSGEPRIGAHGTPVIFVHPKDMGGVLVELMERPDGAH
;
A
#
# COMPACT_ATOMS: atom_id res chain seq x y z
N MET A 1 -20.67 20.46 -17.12
CA MET A 1 -20.10 20.95 -16.74
C MET A 1 -19.76 20.95 -15.84
N ARG A 2 -19.59 20.72 -15.67
CA ARG A 2 -19.29 20.78 -14.66
C ARG A 2 -19.45 21.78 -14.04
N ASP A 3 -20.04 21.70 -13.48
CA ASP A 3 -20.09 22.74 -12.88
C ASP A 3 -18.82 23.05 -12.47
N SER A 4 -18.27 23.36 -13.09
CA SER A 4 -17.09 23.67 -12.83
C SER A 4 -16.69 23.98 -11.56
N ARG A 5 -17.50 24.24 -10.74
CA ARG A 5 -17.06 24.68 -9.64
C ARG A 5 -16.52 23.77 -8.80
N VAL A 6 -16.81 22.67 -8.93
CA VAL A 6 -16.38 21.73 -8.02
C VAL A 6 -14.95 21.49 -8.02
N SER A 7 -14.38 21.32 -9.14
CA SER A 7 -13.02 20.92 -9.22
C SER A 7 -12.06 21.94 -8.77
N PHE A 8 -12.46 23.18 -8.84
CA PHE A 8 -11.50 24.16 -8.57
C PHE A 8 -11.35 24.45 -7.14
N ILE A 9 -12.23 23.98 -6.33
CA ILE A 9 -12.12 24.32 -4.95
C ILE A 9 -11.34 23.35 -4.14
N ALA A 10 -11.09 22.17 -4.64
CA ALA A 10 -10.45 21.15 -3.84
C ALA A 10 -9.13 20.76 -4.47
N ALA A 11 -8.12 20.63 -3.65
CA ALA A 11 -6.89 20.02 -4.05
C ALA A 11 -7.14 18.56 -4.42
N PRO A 12 -6.38 17.97 -5.33
CA PRO A 12 -6.46 16.55 -5.60
C PRO A 12 -6.23 15.76 -4.32
N MET A 13 -7.01 14.71 -4.11
CA MET A 13 -6.79 13.87 -2.95
C MET A 13 -5.46 13.14 -3.04
N ILE A 14 -5.17 12.60 -4.22
CA ILE A 14 -4.02 11.73 -4.42
C ILE A 14 -2.72 12.51 -4.37
N GLY A 15 -1.80 12.03 -3.56
CA GLY A 15 -0.46 12.58 -3.45
C GLY A 15 0.57 11.67 -4.10
N ARG A 16 1.76 11.59 -3.48
CA ARG A 16 2.84 10.79 -4.02
C ARG A 16 2.50 9.31 -4.04
N LEU A 17 3.05 8.60 -5.04
CA LEU A 17 3.10 7.14 -4.97
C LEU A 17 4.14 6.79 -3.92
N ASN A 18 3.70 6.34 -2.76
CA ASN A 18 4.61 6.01 -1.67
C ASN A 18 5.34 4.70 -1.94
N HIS A 19 4.61 3.67 -2.35
CA HIS A 19 5.23 2.38 -2.64
C HIS A 19 4.33 1.51 -3.50
N VAL A 20 4.94 0.47 -4.06
CA VAL A 20 4.23 -0.65 -4.69
C VAL A 20 4.44 -1.85 -3.77
N GLY A 21 3.36 -2.48 -3.34
CA GLY A 21 3.41 -3.68 -2.52
C GLY A 21 3.56 -4.91 -3.39
N VAL A 22 4.51 -5.75 -3.05
CA VAL A 22 4.80 -6.99 -3.77
C VAL A 22 4.76 -8.14 -2.77
N ALA A 23 3.82 -9.06 -2.97
CA ALA A 23 3.73 -10.25 -2.13
C ALA A 23 4.72 -11.29 -2.61
N THR A 24 5.36 -11.97 -1.67
CA THR A 24 6.33 -13.02 -1.97
C THR A 24 6.21 -14.15 -0.97
N PRO A 25 6.46 -15.38 -1.38
CA PRO A 25 6.54 -16.48 -0.43
C PRO A 25 7.80 -16.43 0.44
N SER A 26 8.81 -15.64 0.03
CA SER A 26 10.05 -15.49 0.79
C SER A 26 10.70 -14.15 0.51
N ILE A 27 10.71 -13.28 1.51
CA ILE A 27 11.39 -11.99 1.40
C ILE A 27 12.89 -12.21 1.16
N ASP A 28 13.50 -13.19 1.83
CA ASP A 28 14.92 -13.43 1.67
C ASP A 28 15.27 -13.76 0.22
N GLU A 29 14.43 -14.53 -0.46
CA GLU A 29 14.67 -14.84 -1.86
C GLU A 29 14.35 -13.65 -2.76
N ALA A 30 13.28 -12.91 -2.47
CA ALA A 30 12.92 -11.74 -3.27
C ALA A 30 14.00 -10.66 -3.21
N VAL A 31 14.61 -10.46 -2.05
CA VAL A 31 15.69 -9.48 -1.89
C VAL A 31 16.85 -9.78 -2.84
N LYS A 32 17.14 -11.07 -3.08
CA LYS A 32 18.21 -11.43 -4.01
C LYS A 32 17.93 -10.93 -5.43
N VAL A 33 16.66 -10.97 -5.85
CA VAL A 33 16.27 -10.46 -7.17
C VAL A 33 16.55 -8.97 -7.25
N TYR A 34 16.12 -8.21 -6.26
CA TYR A 34 16.30 -6.76 -6.29
C TYR A 34 17.77 -6.37 -6.18
N ARG A 35 18.53 -7.07 -5.33
CA ARG A 35 19.94 -6.76 -5.14
C ARG A 35 20.79 -7.23 -6.31
N ASP A 36 20.66 -8.51 -6.68
CA ASP A 36 21.61 -9.13 -7.61
C ASP A 36 21.26 -8.92 -9.07
N LEU A 37 19.97 -8.83 -9.39
CA LEU A 37 19.53 -8.63 -10.77
C LEU A 37 19.22 -7.18 -11.09
N LEU A 38 18.63 -6.46 -10.16
CA LEU A 38 18.19 -5.07 -10.40
C LEU A 38 19.16 -4.04 -9.82
N GLY A 39 20.14 -4.47 -9.05
CA GLY A 39 21.16 -3.55 -8.54
C GLY A 39 20.72 -2.64 -7.41
N ALA A 40 19.70 -3.03 -6.67
CA ALA A 40 19.24 -2.24 -5.53
C ALA A 40 20.35 -2.14 -4.48
N THR A 41 20.55 -0.94 -3.96
CA THR A 41 21.60 -0.70 -2.97
C THR A 41 21.06 -0.31 -1.59
N LYS A 42 19.78 0.04 -1.51
CA LYS A 42 19.15 0.45 -0.25
C LYS A 42 18.02 -0.50 0.07
N ILE A 43 18.37 -1.58 0.75
CA ILE A 43 17.44 -2.60 1.17
C ILE A 43 17.41 -2.57 2.69
N HIS A 44 16.23 -2.27 3.26
CA HIS A 44 16.06 -2.15 4.70
C HIS A 44 15.92 -3.52 5.35
N ASP A 45 16.12 -3.58 6.66
CA ASP A 45 15.96 -4.82 7.39
C ASP A 45 14.49 -5.24 7.40
N LYS A 46 14.28 -6.54 7.34
CA LYS A 46 12.95 -7.13 7.43
C LYS A 46 12.41 -6.99 8.86
N PHE A 47 11.14 -6.69 8.98
CA PHE A 47 10.49 -6.61 10.29
C PHE A 47 9.08 -7.21 10.25
N ALA A 48 8.60 -7.64 11.40
CA ALA A 48 7.26 -8.22 11.51
C ALA A 48 6.22 -7.13 11.77
N LEU A 49 5.06 -7.26 11.14
CA LEU A 49 3.90 -6.43 11.40
C LEU A 49 2.73 -7.37 11.69
N PRO A 50 2.72 -7.97 12.92
CA PRO A 50 1.75 -9.03 13.24
C PRO A 50 0.29 -8.63 13.12
N GLU A 51 -0.02 -7.38 13.43
CA GLU A 51 -1.40 -6.89 13.35
C GLU A 51 -1.94 -6.94 11.94
N GLN A 52 -1.08 -6.88 10.94
CA GLN A 52 -1.48 -6.99 9.56
C GLN A 52 -1.13 -8.35 8.94
N GLY A 53 -0.55 -9.24 9.75
CA GLY A 53 -0.25 -10.60 9.31
C GLY A 53 0.86 -10.71 8.29
N VAL A 54 1.84 -9.80 8.33
CA VAL A 54 2.92 -9.81 7.35
C VAL A 54 4.28 -9.56 7.98
N TRP A 55 5.33 -10.09 7.31
CA TRP A 55 6.68 -9.58 7.40
C TRP A 55 6.83 -8.54 6.30
N VAL A 56 7.61 -7.51 6.55
CA VAL A 56 7.80 -6.40 5.61
C VAL A 56 9.28 -6.13 5.40
N CYS A 57 9.64 -5.84 4.15
CA CYS A 57 10.98 -5.39 3.81
C CYS A 57 10.88 -4.31 2.73
N PHE A 58 11.44 -3.14 3.00
CA PHE A 58 11.42 -2.05 2.03
C PHE A 58 12.70 -2.03 1.20
N VAL A 59 12.52 -1.82 -0.10
CA VAL A 59 13.61 -1.61 -1.04
C VAL A 59 13.43 -0.22 -1.63
N ASP A 60 14.41 0.66 -1.43
CA ASP A 60 14.31 2.03 -1.94
C ASP A 60 14.67 2.09 -3.41
N THR A 61 13.88 2.85 -4.16
CA THR A 61 14.23 3.28 -5.51
C THR A 61 14.49 4.79 -5.46
N PRO A 62 15.03 5.41 -6.51
CA PRO A 62 15.29 6.85 -6.48
C PRO A 62 14.05 7.70 -6.20
N ASN A 63 12.87 7.23 -6.54
CA ASN A 63 11.66 8.02 -6.46
C ASN A 63 10.51 7.39 -5.66
N SER A 64 10.70 6.19 -5.12
CA SER A 64 9.62 5.52 -4.38
C SER A 64 10.20 4.34 -3.59
N GLN A 65 9.39 3.38 -3.22
CA GLN A 65 9.79 2.16 -2.55
C GLN A 65 9.03 0.96 -3.11
N ILE A 66 9.67 -0.19 -3.04
CA ILE A 66 8.98 -1.48 -3.16
C ILE A 66 8.81 -2.01 -1.74
N GLU A 67 7.59 -2.39 -1.40
CA GLU A 67 7.32 -3.04 -0.12
C GLU A 67 7.16 -4.54 -0.38
N LEU A 68 8.14 -5.32 0.04
CA LEU A 68 8.03 -6.77 -0.04
C LEU A 68 7.27 -7.26 1.18
N ILE A 69 6.24 -8.06 0.97
CA ILE A 69 5.44 -8.62 2.06
C ILE A 69 5.38 -10.13 1.94
N GLU A 70 5.53 -10.78 3.09
CA GLU A 70 5.51 -12.24 3.21
C GLU A 70 4.52 -12.59 4.32
N PRO A 71 3.80 -13.72 4.23
CA PRO A 71 2.84 -14.07 5.28
C PRO A 71 3.48 -14.20 6.66
N TYR A 72 2.81 -13.65 7.66
CA TYR A 72 3.15 -13.83 9.06
C TYR A 72 1.97 -14.52 9.74
N GLY A 73 2.19 -15.74 10.18
CA GLY A 73 1.14 -16.53 10.83
C GLY A 73 0.17 -17.20 9.86
N ASP A 74 -0.60 -18.13 10.40
CA ASP A 74 -1.49 -18.97 9.59
C ASP A 74 -2.70 -18.21 9.06
N GLN A 75 -3.04 -17.09 9.66
CA GLN A 75 -4.22 -16.32 9.30
C GLN A 75 -3.88 -15.11 8.44
N SER A 76 -2.70 -15.06 7.88
CA SER A 76 -2.29 -13.92 7.05
C SER A 76 -3.18 -13.76 5.83
N PRO A 77 -3.63 -12.53 5.52
CA PRO A 77 -4.43 -12.30 4.32
C PRO A 77 -3.65 -12.54 3.04
N ILE A 78 -2.32 -12.59 3.11
CA ILE A 78 -1.46 -12.79 1.94
C ILE A 78 -1.50 -14.25 1.47
N HIS A 79 -1.88 -15.20 2.33
CA HIS A 79 -1.96 -16.60 1.90
C HIS A 79 -2.91 -16.79 0.73
N GLY A 80 -4.05 -16.11 0.72
CA GLY A 80 -5.00 -16.22 -0.38
C GLY A 80 -4.43 -15.71 -1.69
N PHE A 81 -3.69 -14.60 -1.63
CA PHE A 81 -3.04 -14.07 -2.82
C PHE A 81 -1.98 -15.03 -3.36
N LEU A 82 -1.15 -15.57 -2.47
CA LEU A 82 -0.08 -16.47 -2.88
C LEU A 82 -0.61 -17.82 -3.38
N ALA A 83 -1.77 -18.25 -2.93
CA ALA A 83 -2.40 -19.47 -3.45
C ALA A 83 -2.68 -19.33 -4.95
N LYS A 84 -3.03 -18.12 -5.38
CA LYS A 84 -3.29 -17.83 -6.79
C LYS A 84 -2.05 -17.38 -7.54
N ASN A 85 -1.04 -16.93 -6.83
CA ASN A 85 0.21 -16.42 -7.39
C ASN A 85 1.38 -17.03 -6.63
N PRO A 86 1.68 -18.32 -6.87
CA PRO A 86 2.64 -19.04 -6.01
C PRO A 86 4.05 -18.47 -5.99
N LYS A 87 4.43 -17.75 -7.03
CA LYS A 87 5.76 -17.13 -7.09
C LYS A 87 5.74 -15.68 -6.58
N GLY A 88 4.58 -15.19 -6.16
CA GLY A 88 4.42 -13.81 -5.74
C GLY A 88 3.93 -12.92 -6.88
N GLY A 89 3.87 -11.63 -6.62
CA GLY A 89 3.44 -10.66 -7.61
C GLY A 89 3.04 -9.34 -6.98
N GLN A 90 2.69 -8.38 -7.81
CA GLN A 90 2.21 -7.09 -7.32
C GLN A 90 0.91 -7.29 -6.56
N HIS A 91 0.85 -6.71 -5.38
CA HIS A 91 -0.29 -6.88 -4.48
C HIS A 91 -1.10 -5.59 -4.36
N HIS A 92 -0.45 -4.47 -4.22
CA HIS A 92 -1.15 -3.19 -4.08
C HIS A 92 -0.25 -2.02 -4.46
N VAL A 93 -0.86 -0.86 -4.60
CA VAL A 93 -0.14 0.41 -4.74
C VAL A 93 -0.61 1.32 -3.62
N CYS A 94 0.28 2.18 -3.12
CA CYS A 94 -0.02 3.07 -2.02
C CYS A 94 0.21 4.52 -2.42
N PHE A 95 -0.81 5.34 -2.26
CA PHE A 95 -0.72 6.78 -2.48
C PHE A 95 -0.84 7.52 -1.16
N GLU A 96 -0.12 8.61 -1.01
CA GLU A 96 -0.21 9.46 0.17
C GLU A 96 -1.39 10.42 0.05
N VAL A 97 -2.02 10.69 1.18
CA VAL A 97 -3.09 11.68 1.30
C VAL A 97 -2.80 12.56 2.50
N ASP A 98 -3.40 13.74 2.54
CA ASP A 98 -3.16 14.67 3.65
C ASP A 98 -3.85 14.24 4.94
N ASN A 99 -5.07 13.74 4.83
CA ASN A 99 -5.88 13.36 6.00
C ASN A 99 -6.61 12.07 5.68
N ILE A 100 -6.29 11.01 6.41
CA ILE A 100 -6.83 9.69 6.08
C ILE A 100 -8.34 9.57 6.34
N VAL A 101 -8.85 10.23 7.38
CA VAL A 101 -10.28 10.18 7.67
C VAL A 101 -11.07 10.91 6.59
N ALA A 102 -10.57 12.07 6.17
CA ALA A 102 -11.21 12.82 5.09
C ALA A 102 -11.16 12.04 3.78
N ALA A 103 -10.05 11.37 3.49
CA ALA A 103 -9.93 10.56 2.28
C ALA A 103 -10.89 9.38 2.32
N ARG A 104 -10.98 8.69 3.46
CA ARG A 104 -11.94 7.59 3.63
C ARG A 104 -13.37 8.05 3.39
N ASP A 105 -13.74 9.17 4.02
CA ASP A 105 -15.10 9.68 3.91
C ASP A 105 -15.43 10.11 2.49
N ASP A 106 -14.45 10.70 1.80
CA ASP A 106 -14.60 11.08 0.40
C ASP A 106 -14.78 9.85 -0.51
N MET A 107 -14.00 8.80 -0.27
CA MET A 107 -14.14 7.56 -1.03
C MET A 107 -15.53 6.95 -0.82
N ARG A 108 -15.99 6.90 0.43
CA ARG A 108 -17.34 6.39 0.72
C ARG A 108 -18.42 7.22 0.07
N ALA A 109 -18.26 8.54 0.09
CA ALA A 109 -19.25 9.44 -0.55
C ALA A 109 -19.33 9.20 -2.05
N LYS A 110 -18.24 8.73 -2.65
CA LYS A 110 -18.20 8.39 -4.07
C LYS A 110 -18.61 6.95 -4.37
N GLY A 111 -19.06 6.22 -3.35
CA GLY A 111 -19.56 4.87 -3.52
C GLY A 111 -18.52 3.78 -3.44
N CYS A 112 -17.30 4.09 -3.02
CA CYS A 112 -16.22 3.11 -2.94
C CYS A 112 -16.29 2.33 -1.62
N ALA A 113 -15.98 1.04 -1.70
CA ALA A 113 -15.96 0.18 -0.52
C ALA A 113 -14.57 0.21 0.12
N ILE A 114 -14.53 0.50 1.42
CA ILE A 114 -13.31 0.46 2.21
C ILE A 114 -13.23 -0.92 2.84
N LEU A 115 -12.07 -1.57 2.74
CA LEU A 115 -11.91 -2.92 3.27
C LEU A 115 -11.90 -2.93 4.80
N GLY A 116 -12.31 -4.05 5.38
CA GLY A 116 -12.36 -4.23 6.83
C GLY A 116 -13.42 -3.37 7.46
N SER A 117 -13.16 -2.89 8.68
CA SER A 117 -14.11 -2.05 9.41
C SER A 117 -14.20 -0.64 8.82
N GLY A 118 -13.24 -0.26 8.02
CA GLY A 118 -13.13 1.11 7.53
C GLY A 118 -12.44 2.05 8.50
N GLU A 119 -12.06 1.58 9.68
CA GLU A 119 -11.27 2.39 10.59
C GLU A 119 -9.83 2.38 10.16
N PRO A 120 -9.16 3.55 10.09
CA PRO A 120 -7.76 3.59 9.74
C PRO A 120 -6.91 2.78 10.71
N ARG A 121 -5.90 2.10 10.19
CA ARG A 121 -4.97 1.30 10.99
C ARG A 121 -3.56 1.79 10.72
N ILE A 122 -2.68 1.60 11.69
CA ILE A 122 -1.28 2.01 11.50
C ILE A 122 -0.61 1.03 10.57
N GLY A 123 -0.06 1.55 9.48
CA GLY A 123 0.65 0.74 8.49
C GLY A 123 2.14 0.65 8.76
N ALA A 124 2.86 0.07 7.79
CA ALA A 124 4.28 -0.21 7.93
C ALA A 124 5.16 1.03 8.10
N HIS A 125 4.69 2.18 7.62
CA HIS A 125 5.41 3.44 7.80
C HIS A 125 5.04 4.18 9.10
N GLY A 126 4.20 3.58 9.92
CA GLY A 126 3.83 4.19 11.19
C GLY A 126 2.74 5.24 11.12
N THR A 127 2.07 5.39 10.00
CA THR A 127 0.97 6.33 9.84
C THR A 127 -0.33 5.60 9.51
N PRO A 128 -1.50 6.26 9.69
CA PRO A 128 -2.77 5.60 9.43
C PRO A 128 -3.00 5.31 7.94
N VAL A 129 -3.54 4.14 7.66
CA VAL A 129 -3.85 3.70 6.29
C VAL A 129 -5.25 3.11 6.21
N ILE A 130 -5.79 3.12 4.99
CA ILE A 130 -6.99 2.37 4.62
C ILE A 130 -6.72 1.68 3.29
N PHE A 131 -7.51 0.64 3.00
CA PHE A 131 -7.47 -0.04 1.70
C PHE A 131 -8.83 0.10 1.03
N VAL A 132 -8.82 0.44 -0.25
CA VAL A 132 -10.04 0.58 -1.05
C VAL A 132 -10.17 -0.65 -1.95
N HIS A 133 -11.38 -1.22 -1.99
CA HIS A 133 -11.63 -2.46 -2.71
C HIS A 133 -11.29 -2.31 -4.20
N PRO A 134 -10.60 -3.30 -4.79
CA PRO A 134 -10.22 -3.25 -6.22
C PRO A 134 -11.39 -3.04 -7.18
N LYS A 135 -12.59 -3.52 -6.84
CA LYS A 135 -13.74 -3.37 -7.73
C LYS A 135 -14.07 -1.91 -8.04
N ASP A 136 -13.68 -1.00 -7.13
CA ASP A 136 -13.96 0.43 -7.26
C ASP A 136 -12.73 1.20 -7.72
N MET A 137 -11.61 0.52 -7.93
CA MET A 137 -10.31 1.13 -8.25
C MET A 137 -9.73 0.56 -9.55
N GLY A 138 -10.59 0.20 -10.48
CA GLY A 138 -10.11 -0.30 -11.77
C GLY A 138 -9.40 -1.64 -11.70
N GLY A 139 -9.70 -2.44 -10.67
CA GLY A 139 -9.08 -3.76 -10.51
C GLY A 139 -7.80 -3.77 -9.69
N VAL A 140 -7.42 -2.62 -9.13
CA VAL A 140 -6.17 -2.49 -8.35
C VAL A 140 -6.51 -2.31 -6.88
N LEU A 141 -5.87 -3.09 -6.00
CA LEU A 141 -5.99 -2.85 -4.57
C LEU A 141 -5.20 -1.59 -4.25
N VAL A 142 -5.88 -0.56 -3.78
CA VAL A 142 -5.27 0.73 -3.49
C VAL A 142 -5.22 0.96 -1.99
N GLU A 143 -4.02 1.24 -1.50
CA GLU A 143 -3.81 1.70 -0.13
C GLU A 143 -3.68 3.21 -0.15
N LEU A 144 -4.38 3.88 0.76
CA LEU A 144 -4.19 5.31 1.01
C LEU A 144 -3.52 5.45 2.37
N MET A 145 -2.48 6.26 2.43
CA MET A 145 -1.67 6.43 3.62
C MET A 145 -1.59 7.91 3.97
N GLU A 146 -1.86 8.24 5.22
CA GLU A 146 -1.69 9.62 5.63
C GLU A 146 -0.21 9.98 5.55
N ARG A 147 0.06 11.11 4.91
CA ARG A 147 1.43 11.54 4.68
C ARG A 147 2.14 11.72 6.02
N PRO A 148 3.34 11.12 6.17
CA PRO A 148 4.10 11.33 7.40
C PRO A 148 4.46 12.81 7.58
N ASP A 149 4.50 13.27 8.82
CA ASP A 149 4.88 14.64 9.10
C ASP A 149 6.25 14.93 8.53
N GLY A 150 6.37 16.06 7.83
CA GLY A 150 7.64 16.47 7.26
C GLY A 150 8.01 15.77 5.96
N ALA A 151 7.19 14.85 5.46
CA ALA A 151 7.46 14.17 4.20
C ALA A 151 6.87 14.97 3.04
N HIS A 152 7.65 15.23 2.04
CA HIS A 152 7.20 16.01 0.89
C HIS A 152 7.80 15.51 -0.40
#